data_9198a2223eecd947899fd27390faa020
#
_entry.id   9198a2223eecd947899fd27390faa020
#
_cell.length_a   1.000
_cell.length_b   1.000
_cell.length_c   1.000
_cell.angle_alpha   90.00
_cell.angle_beta   90.00
_cell.angle_gamma   90.00
#
_symmetry.space_group_name_H-M   'P 1'
#
loop_
_entity.id
_entity.type
_entity.pdbx_description
1 polymer ?
#
loop_
_entity_poly.entity_id
_entity_poly.type
_entity_poly.pdbx_seq_one_letter_code
_entity_poly.pdbx_strand_id
1 'polypeptide(L)'
;FELAVEIVAETDVELDFINLSGGVGVPYHPEEKANDILAIGQGVRQAYEEILDPVGLGKVKIFTELGRFMLAPHGLLVTKVLHKKQTYRTYIGLDASAVNLLRPAMYGAYHHITNMDHPDGQTEIVDVVGSLCENNDKFAIQRELPITNIGDTLVIHDTGAHGFSMGYQYNGKLRSAELLLEEDGGVRLIRRAEIPEDYFATLYGFDFEK
;
A
#
# COMPACT_ATOMS: atom_id res chain seq x y z
N PHE A 1 -7.90 6.21 26.53
CA PHE A 1 -8.31 7.40 27.28
C PHE A 1 -8.00 7.26 28.79
N GLU A 2 -8.20 6.10 29.41
CA GLU A 2 -7.88 5.87 30.83
C GLU A 2 -6.42 6.25 31.17
N LEU A 3 -5.44 5.82 30.36
CA LEU A 3 -4.05 6.20 30.54
C LEU A 3 -3.83 7.74 30.50
N ALA A 4 -4.57 8.44 29.65
CA ALA A 4 -4.48 9.91 29.60
C ALA A 4 -4.98 10.56 30.91
N VAL A 5 -6.06 9.99 31.47
CA VAL A 5 -6.59 10.43 32.78
C VAL A 5 -5.57 10.17 33.90
N GLU A 6 -4.95 8.98 33.93
CA GLU A 6 -3.91 8.65 34.89
C GLU A 6 -2.71 9.61 34.82
N ILE A 7 -2.21 9.87 33.60
CA ILE A 7 -1.08 10.80 33.38
C ILE A 7 -1.39 12.19 33.93
N VAL A 8 -2.58 12.74 33.60
CA VAL A 8 -2.98 14.07 34.07
C VAL A 8 -3.18 14.08 35.60
N ALA A 9 -3.70 13.00 36.19
CA ALA A 9 -3.92 12.90 37.64
C ALA A 9 -2.58 12.80 38.42
N GLU A 10 -1.53 12.19 37.84
CA GLU A 10 -0.23 11.99 38.49
C GLU A 10 0.79 13.08 38.19
N THR A 11 0.50 13.95 37.25
CA THR A 11 1.42 15.00 36.78
C THR A 11 0.69 16.34 36.63
N ASP A 12 1.42 17.43 36.57
CA ASP A 12 0.83 18.78 36.29
C ASP A 12 0.76 19.08 34.79
N VAL A 13 0.67 18.04 33.92
CA VAL A 13 0.66 18.20 32.47
C VAL A 13 -0.76 18.54 31.99
N GLU A 14 -0.88 19.57 31.17
CA GLU A 14 -2.08 19.87 30.42
C GLU A 14 -2.01 19.19 29.04
N LEU A 15 -3.10 18.51 28.65
CA LEU A 15 -3.19 17.85 27.33
C LEU A 15 -3.95 18.72 26.34
N ASP A 16 -3.30 19.12 25.27
CA ASP A 16 -3.94 19.80 24.13
C ASP A 16 -4.69 18.82 23.23
N PHE A 17 -4.12 17.63 23.05
CA PHE A 17 -4.72 16.58 22.21
C PHE A 17 -4.29 15.19 22.62
N ILE A 18 -5.05 14.21 22.17
CA ILE A 18 -4.70 12.79 22.19
C ILE A 18 -4.69 12.29 20.75
N ASN A 19 -3.58 11.72 20.31
CA ASN A 19 -3.49 11.05 19.01
C ASN A 19 -3.71 9.55 19.20
N LEU A 20 -4.80 9.03 18.63
CA LEU A 20 -5.13 7.60 18.65
C LEU A 20 -4.31 6.79 17.63
N SER A 21 -3.37 7.46 16.91
CA SER A 21 -2.56 6.84 15.87
C SER A 21 -3.42 6.30 14.70
N GLY A 22 -2.92 5.28 14.00
CA GLY A 22 -3.63 4.59 12.92
C GLY A 22 -4.28 3.30 13.38
N GLY A 23 -4.23 2.27 12.53
CA GLY A 23 -4.62 0.90 12.88
C GLY A 23 -5.92 0.41 12.26
N VAL A 24 -6.77 1.30 11.73
CA VAL A 24 -7.95 0.86 10.96
C VAL A 24 -7.46 0.22 9.66
N GLY A 25 -7.75 -1.07 9.51
CA GLY A 25 -7.38 -1.87 8.34
C GLY A 25 -8.36 -1.70 7.18
N VAL A 26 -7.96 -2.22 6.03
CA VAL A 26 -8.81 -2.38 4.84
C VAL A 26 -8.93 -3.87 4.50
N PRO A 27 -10.00 -4.30 3.84
CA PRO A 27 -10.16 -5.68 3.39
C PRO A 27 -9.25 -5.91 2.20
N TYR A 28 -8.12 -6.61 2.41
CA TYR A 28 -7.21 -6.97 1.32
C TYR A 28 -7.66 -8.22 0.55
N HIS A 29 -8.39 -9.12 1.22
CA HIS A 29 -9.00 -10.28 0.58
C HIS A 29 -10.41 -9.92 0.12
N PRO A 30 -10.84 -10.34 -1.09
CA PRO A 30 -12.15 -10.00 -1.63
C PRO A 30 -13.33 -10.43 -0.76
N GLU A 31 -13.15 -11.48 0.04
CA GLU A 31 -14.16 -12.01 0.97
C GLU A 31 -14.17 -11.32 2.34
N GLU A 32 -13.19 -10.48 2.65
CA GLU A 32 -13.12 -9.76 3.92
C GLU A 32 -14.15 -8.64 3.96
N LYS A 33 -14.73 -8.45 5.14
CA LYS A 33 -15.69 -7.37 5.38
C LYS A 33 -14.95 -6.08 5.75
N ALA A 34 -15.33 -5.00 5.09
CA ALA A 34 -14.79 -3.67 5.40
C ALA A 34 -15.13 -3.24 6.84
N ASN A 35 -14.20 -2.52 7.48
CA ASN A 35 -14.44 -1.89 8.76
C ASN A 35 -15.50 -0.78 8.63
N ASP A 36 -16.45 -0.75 9.58
CA ASP A 36 -17.42 0.33 9.68
C ASP A 36 -16.79 1.52 10.41
N ILE A 37 -16.32 2.49 9.66
CA ILE A 37 -15.66 3.68 10.22
C ILE A 37 -16.61 4.55 11.04
N LEU A 38 -17.91 4.53 10.74
CA LEU A 38 -18.90 5.29 11.50
C LEU A 38 -19.12 4.66 12.86
N ALA A 39 -19.21 3.31 12.93
CA ALA A 39 -19.31 2.58 14.20
C ALA A 39 -18.05 2.78 15.06
N ILE A 40 -16.84 2.76 14.43
CA ILE A 40 -15.58 3.07 15.12
C ILE A 40 -15.61 4.50 15.68
N GLY A 41 -16.02 5.49 14.88
CA GLY A 41 -16.13 6.88 15.31
C GLY A 41 -17.13 7.08 16.44
N GLN A 42 -18.27 6.39 16.40
CA GLN A 42 -19.26 6.40 17.49
C GLN A 42 -18.69 5.81 18.79
N GLY A 43 -17.96 4.69 18.72
CA GLY A 43 -17.31 4.09 19.88
C GLY A 43 -16.23 4.99 20.49
N VAL A 44 -15.42 5.67 19.65
CA VAL A 44 -14.45 6.65 20.13
C VAL A 44 -15.14 7.82 20.83
N ARG A 45 -16.22 8.32 20.25
CA ARG A 45 -17.01 9.41 20.84
C ARG A 45 -17.62 9.01 22.18
N GLN A 46 -18.24 7.83 22.25
CA GLN A 46 -18.81 7.31 23.51
C GLN A 46 -17.73 7.20 24.59
N ALA A 47 -16.59 6.59 24.29
CA ALA A 47 -15.49 6.48 25.23
C ALA A 47 -14.92 7.84 25.66
N TYR A 48 -14.92 8.85 24.77
CA TYR A 48 -14.55 10.20 25.11
C TYR A 48 -15.50 10.82 26.13
N GLU A 49 -16.79 10.75 25.85
CA GLU A 49 -17.86 11.28 26.71
C GLU A 49 -17.94 10.57 28.08
N GLU A 50 -17.63 9.26 28.14
CA GLU A 50 -17.67 8.47 29.38
C GLU A 50 -16.38 8.61 30.23
N ILE A 51 -15.22 8.83 29.64
CA ILE A 51 -13.93 8.77 30.33
C ILE A 51 -13.32 10.16 30.52
N LEU A 52 -13.34 11.01 29.49
CA LEU A 52 -12.64 12.30 29.53
C LEU A 52 -13.52 13.44 30.05
N ASP A 53 -14.78 13.52 29.65
CA ASP A 53 -15.68 14.59 30.06
C ASP A 53 -15.86 14.67 31.58
N PRO A 54 -16.08 13.56 32.31
CA PRO A 54 -16.31 13.60 33.77
C PRO A 54 -15.14 14.10 34.59
N VAL A 55 -13.90 14.01 34.04
CA VAL A 55 -12.68 14.45 34.74
C VAL A 55 -12.17 15.81 34.22
N GLY A 56 -12.99 16.53 33.45
CA GLY A 56 -12.66 17.88 32.98
C GLY A 56 -11.77 17.92 31.73
N LEU A 57 -11.52 16.79 31.08
CA LEU A 57 -10.73 16.68 29.85
C LEU A 57 -11.58 16.77 28.56
N GLY A 58 -12.82 17.17 28.64
CA GLY A 58 -13.76 17.27 27.52
C GLY A 58 -13.44 18.37 26.47
N LYS A 59 -12.28 19.03 26.57
CA LYS A 59 -11.76 19.96 25.55
C LYS A 59 -10.55 19.41 24.81
N VAL A 60 -10.02 18.26 25.21
CA VAL A 60 -8.88 17.63 24.59
C VAL A 60 -9.24 17.20 23.18
N LYS A 61 -8.45 17.60 22.19
CA LYS A 61 -8.69 17.28 20.78
C LYS A 61 -8.29 15.84 20.48
N ILE A 62 -9.03 15.18 19.61
CA ILE A 62 -8.68 13.83 19.15
C ILE A 62 -8.12 13.91 17.73
N PHE A 63 -6.98 13.27 17.52
CA PHE A 63 -6.34 13.10 16.22
C PHE A 63 -6.23 11.62 15.87
N THR A 64 -6.21 11.32 14.57
CA THR A 64 -5.99 9.98 14.03
C THR A 64 -5.06 10.04 12.82
N GLU A 65 -4.39 8.92 12.53
CA GLU A 65 -3.45 8.77 11.41
C GLU A 65 -3.87 7.60 10.51
N LEU A 66 -5.05 7.67 9.92
CA LEU A 66 -5.70 6.58 9.19
C LEU A 66 -5.25 6.45 7.72
N GLY A 67 -3.97 6.68 7.42
CA GLY A 67 -3.44 6.75 6.05
C GLY A 67 -3.80 5.54 5.19
N ARG A 68 -3.63 4.32 5.70
CA ARG A 68 -4.00 3.09 4.98
C ARG A 68 -5.49 3.03 4.66
N PHE A 69 -6.33 3.27 5.66
CA PHE A 69 -7.78 3.27 5.49
C PHE A 69 -8.25 4.27 4.44
N MET A 70 -7.65 5.46 4.44
CA MET A 70 -8.03 6.54 3.53
C MET A 70 -7.59 6.31 2.08
N LEU A 71 -6.47 5.64 1.83
CA LEU A 71 -5.85 5.66 0.51
C LEU A 71 -5.68 4.27 -0.13
N ALA A 72 -5.49 3.20 0.66
CA ALA A 72 -5.13 1.89 0.08
C ALA A 72 -6.13 1.41 -0.99
N PRO A 73 -7.45 1.43 -0.76
CA PRO A 73 -8.42 0.93 -1.74
C PRO A 73 -8.50 1.75 -3.04
N HIS A 74 -7.91 2.95 -3.04
CA HIS A 74 -7.98 3.88 -4.18
C HIS A 74 -6.75 3.81 -5.10
N GLY A 75 -5.87 2.83 -4.91
CA GLY A 75 -4.70 2.65 -5.77
C GLY A 75 -4.57 1.25 -6.31
N LEU A 76 -4.10 1.18 -7.55
CA LEU A 76 -3.83 -0.04 -8.28
C LEU A 76 -2.39 -0.01 -8.81
N LEU A 77 -1.67 -1.14 -8.74
CA LEU A 77 -0.43 -1.32 -9.47
C LEU A 77 -0.72 -2.16 -10.71
N VAL A 78 -0.63 -1.51 -11.88
CA VAL A 78 -0.80 -2.15 -13.18
C VAL A 78 0.56 -2.58 -13.70
N THR A 79 0.69 -3.83 -14.12
CA THR A 79 1.98 -4.43 -14.48
C THR A 79 1.84 -5.45 -15.61
N LYS A 80 2.89 -5.63 -16.38
CA LYS A 80 2.98 -6.61 -17.47
C LYS A 80 3.74 -7.85 -17.06
N VAL A 81 3.27 -8.99 -17.53
CA VAL A 81 3.98 -10.26 -17.43
C VAL A 81 5.09 -10.30 -18.48
N LEU A 82 6.33 -10.35 -18.02
CA LEU A 82 7.52 -10.46 -18.89
C LEU A 82 7.97 -11.89 -19.11
N HIS A 83 7.84 -12.73 -18.09
CA HIS A 83 8.35 -14.10 -18.10
C HIS A 83 7.39 -15.06 -17.39
N LYS A 84 7.32 -16.29 -17.90
CA LYS A 84 6.74 -17.45 -17.22
C LYS A 84 7.79 -18.53 -17.16
N LYS A 85 8.14 -18.98 -15.97
CA LYS A 85 9.16 -20.01 -15.76
C LYS A 85 8.59 -21.15 -14.93
N GLN A 86 8.71 -22.36 -15.44
CA GLN A 86 8.34 -23.58 -14.73
C GLN A 86 9.61 -24.35 -14.31
N THR A 87 9.77 -24.55 -13.00
CA THR A 87 10.82 -25.37 -12.42
C THR A 87 10.18 -26.28 -11.37
N TYR A 88 10.61 -26.26 -10.11
CA TYR A 88 9.90 -26.90 -9.00
C TYR A 88 8.60 -26.15 -8.60
N ARG A 89 8.43 -24.93 -9.09
CA ARG A 89 7.20 -24.10 -9.04
C ARG A 89 7.02 -23.41 -10.37
N THR A 90 5.83 -22.86 -10.60
CA THR A 90 5.56 -21.94 -11.70
C THR A 90 5.72 -20.51 -11.21
N TYR A 91 6.55 -19.75 -11.91
CA TYR A 91 6.82 -18.33 -11.61
C TYR A 91 6.29 -17.45 -12.72
N ILE A 92 5.58 -16.40 -12.33
CA ILE A 92 5.14 -15.31 -13.20
C ILE A 92 6.00 -14.08 -12.86
N GLY A 93 6.87 -13.70 -13.79
CA GLY A 93 7.79 -12.56 -13.65
C GLY A 93 7.20 -11.29 -14.25
N LEU A 94 7.15 -10.23 -13.46
CA LEU A 94 6.55 -8.95 -13.81
C LEU A 94 7.60 -7.89 -14.17
N ASP A 95 7.20 -6.85 -14.90
CA ASP A 95 7.99 -5.62 -15.04
C ASP A 95 7.99 -4.78 -13.76
N ALA A 96 6.97 -4.90 -12.91
CA ALA A 96 6.96 -4.34 -11.57
C ALA A 96 7.91 -5.10 -10.62
N SER A 97 8.19 -4.50 -9.48
CA SER A 97 9.04 -5.08 -8.43
C SER A 97 8.70 -4.49 -7.06
N ALA A 98 9.39 -4.93 -6.03
CA ALA A 98 9.30 -4.36 -4.68
C ALA A 98 9.60 -2.83 -4.64
N VAL A 99 10.29 -2.28 -5.65
CA VAL A 99 10.46 -0.83 -5.85
C VAL A 99 9.11 -0.11 -5.99
N ASN A 100 8.12 -0.77 -6.61
CA ASN A 100 6.78 -0.21 -6.83
C ASN A 100 5.83 -0.50 -5.66
N LEU A 101 5.96 -1.67 -5.03
CA LEU A 101 5.14 -2.10 -3.90
C LEU A 101 5.94 -2.98 -2.94
N LEU A 102 6.47 -2.37 -1.90
CA LEU A 102 7.38 -3.02 -0.95
C LEU A 102 6.68 -3.96 0.05
N ARG A 103 5.41 -3.71 0.37
CA ARG A 103 4.70 -4.39 1.46
C ARG A 103 4.70 -5.93 1.39
N PRO A 104 4.46 -6.58 0.23
CA PRO A 104 4.55 -8.04 0.15
C PRO A 104 5.94 -8.57 0.48
N ALA A 105 6.99 -7.92 -0.04
CA ALA A 105 8.38 -8.31 0.19
C ALA A 105 8.84 -8.14 1.64
N MET A 106 8.43 -7.02 2.29
CA MET A 106 8.88 -6.66 3.64
C MET A 106 8.06 -7.31 4.75
N TYR A 107 6.75 -7.43 4.55
CA TYR A 107 5.82 -7.86 5.61
C TYR A 107 5.07 -9.16 5.28
N GLY A 108 5.29 -9.74 4.10
CA GLY A 108 4.45 -10.85 3.62
C GLY A 108 2.97 -10.42 3.42
N ALA A 109 2.75 -9.11 3.19
CA ALA A 109 1.40 -8.57 3.10
C ALA A 109 0.67 -9.12 1.87
N TYR A 110 -0.57 -9.53 2.07
CA TYR A 110 -1.45 -9.92 0.98
C TYR A 110 -1.92 -8.68 0.21
N HIS A 111 -1.95 -8.82 -1.11
CA HIS A 111 -2.67 -7.96 -2.03
C HIS A 111 -3.41 -8.84 -3.03
N HIS A 112 -4.65 -8.50 -3.35
CA HIS A 112 -5.39 -9.21 -4.37
C HIS A 112 -4.78 -8.93 -5.75
N ILE A 113 -4.72 -9.96 -6.61
CA ILE A 113 -4.17 -9.86 -7.96
C ILE A 113 -5.20 -10.38 -8.95
N THR A 114 -5.49 -9.59 -9.98
CA THR A 114 -6.38 -9.98 -11.08
C THR A 114 -5.62 -10.00 -12.40
N ASN A 115 -5.96 -10.97 -13.27
CA ASN A 115 -5.51 -10.98 -14.64
C ASN A 115 -6.59 -10.31 -15.51
N MET A 116 -6.26 -9.19 -16.14
CA MET A 116 -7.22 -8.41 -16.94
C MET A 116 -7.53 -9.05 -18.30
N ASP A 117 -6.59 -9.84 -18.81
CA ASP A 117 -6.75 -10.49 -20.14
C ASP A 117 -7.51 -11.81 -20.04
N HIS A 118 -7.49 -12.46 -18.86
CA HIS A 118 -8.12 -13.77 -18.62
C HIS A 118 -8.84 -13.83 -17.26
N PRO A 119 -9.82 -12.95 -16.95
CA PRO A 119 -10.39 -12.83 -15.62
C PRO A 119 -11.13 -14.09 -15.13
N ASP A 120 -11.75 -14.82 -16.05
CA ASP A 120 -12.59 -16.01 -15.76
C ASP A 120 -11.96 -17.32 -16.28
N GLY A 121 -10.65 -17.34 -16.50
CA GLY A 121 -9.92 -18.49 -17.04
C GLY A 121 -9.80 -19.64 -16.04
N GLN A 122 -9.36 -20.82 -16.53
CA GLN A 122 -8.89 -21.89 -15.66
C GLN A 122 -7.73 -21.38 -14.81
N THR A 123 -7.62 -21.85 -13.56
CA THR A 123 -6.61 -21.39 -12.61
C THR A 123 -5.39 -22.30 -12.52
N GLU A 124 -4.28 -21.75 -12.11
CA GLU A 124 -3.03 -22.44 -11.76
C GLU A 124 -2.42 -21.83 -10.50
N ILE A 125 -1.60 -22.63 -9.78
CA ILE A 125 -0.88 -22.15 -8.59
C ILE A 125 0.48 -21.61 -9.03
N VAL A 126 0.74 -20.33 -8.73
CA VAL A 126 1.95 -19.61 -9.14
C VAL A 126 2.58 -18.79 -8.02
N ASP A 127 3.88 -18.55 -8.14
CA ASP A 127 4.57 -17.46 -7.43
C ASP A 127 4.64 -16.24 -8.37
N VAL A 128 4.15 -15.08 -7.92
CA VAL A 128 4.23 -13.82 -8.67
C VAL A 128 5.43 -13.04 -8.17
N VAL A 129 6.40 -12.80 -9.04
CA VAL A 129 7.72 -12.25 -8.68
C VAL A 129 8.05 -11.00 -9.48
N GLY A 130 8.83 -10.13 -8.88
CA GLY A 130 9.33 -8.91 -9.54
C GLY A 130 10.60 -9.16 -10.36
N SER A 131 11.24 -8.07 -10.76
CA SER A 131 12.37 -8.04 -11.69
C SER A 131 13.70 -7.65 -11.04
N LEU A 132 13.77 -7.65 -9.70
CA LEU A 132 15.01 -7.36 -8.97
C LEU A 132 15.87 -8.62 -8.78
N CYS A 133 17.18 -8.42 -8.64
CA CYS A 133 18.10 -9.45 -8.15
C CYS A 133 17.95 -9.57 -6.63
N GLU A 134 16.77 -10.02 -6.16
CA GLU A 134 16.39 -10.09 -4.75
C GLU A 134 15.42 -11.26 -4.51
N ASN A 135 15.75 -12.14 -3.57
CA ASN A 135 14.94 -13.33 -3.28
C ASN A 135 13.54 -13.00 -2.73
N ASN A 136 13.40 -11.85 -2.06
CA ASN A 136 12.14 -11.40 -1.47
C ASN A 136 11.31 -10.53 -2.43
N ASP A 137 11.75 -10.32 -3.66
CA ASP A 137 10.99 -9.57 -4.65
C ASP A 137 9.81 -10.39 -5.18
N LYS A 138 8.82 -10.58 -4.30
CA LYS A 138 7.63 -11.40 -4.53
C LYS A 138 6.39 -10.64 -4.13
N PHE A 139 5.41 -10.62 -5.03
CA PHE A 139 4.08 -10.07 -4.77
C PHE A 139 3.14 -11.12 -4.18
N ALA A 140 3.32 -12.39 -4.56
CA ALA A 140 2.54 -13.51 -4.05
C ALA A 140 3.33 -14.82 -4.13
N ILE A 141 3.03 -15.74 -3.19
CA ILE A 141 3.62 -17.08 -3.11
C ILE A 141 2.48 -18.08 -3.13
N GLN A 142 2.57 -19.07 -4.02
CA GLN A 142 1.58 -20.14 -4.21
C GLN A 142 0.15 -19.59 -4.30
N ARG A 143 -0.01 -18.55 -5.09
CA ARG A 143 -1.30 -17.90 -5.36
C ARG A 143 -2.03 -18.63 -6.47
N GLU A 144 -3.28 -18.94 -6.25
CA GLU A 144 -4.20 -19.37 -7.31
C GLU A 144 -4.58 -18.15 -8.16
N LEU A 145 -4.24 -18.19 -9.45
CA LEU A 145 -4.57 -17.16 -10.43
C LEU A 145 -5.08 -17.83 -11.71
N PRO A 146 -5.88 -17.14 -12.52
CA PRO A 146 -6.14 -17.57 -13.90
C PRO A 146 -4.84 -17.84 -14.64
N ILE A 147 -4.84 -18.86 -15.54
CA ILE A 147 -3.66 -19.16 -16.34
C ILE A 147 -3.16 -17.90 -17.01
N THR A 148 -1.94 -17.54 -16.66
CA THR A 148 -1.33 -16.26 -17.00
C THR A 148 -0.22 -16.48 -18.03
N ASN A 149 -0.22 -15.68 -19.10
CA ASN A 149 0.72 -15.77 -20.22
C ASN A 149 1.66 -14.55 -20.27
N ILE A 150 2.78 -14.69 -20.96
CA ILE A 150 3.67 -13.56 -21.25
C ILE A 150 2.90 -12.51 -22.07
N GLY A 151 2.97 -11.26 -21.65
CA GLY A 151 2.26 -10.14 -22.24
C GLY A 151 0.93 -9.79 -21.57
N ASP A 152 0.40 -10.68 -20.71
CA ASP A 152 -0.81 -10.37 -19.94
C ASP A 152 -0.60 -9.17 -19.00
N THR A 153 -1.69 -8.48 -18.72
CA THR A 153 -1.75 -7.39 -17.76
C THR A 153 -2.29 -7.90 -16.43
N LEU A 154 -1.48 -7.78 -15.39
CA LEU A 154 -1.95 -8.02 -14.02
C LEU A 154 -2.21 -6.70 -13.31
N VAL A 155 -3.21 -6.70 -12.45
CA VAL A 155 -3.53 -5.59 -11.53
C VAL A 155 -3.39 -6.09 -10.10
N ILE A 156 -2.55 -5.40 -9.33
CA ILE A 156 -2.39 -5.63 -7.89
C ILE A 156 -3.20 -4.54 -7.17
N HIS A 157 -4.17 -4.95 -6.37
CA HIS A 157 -5.15 -4.09 -5.75
C HIS A 157 -4.66 -3.48 -4.43
N ASP A 158 -5.37 -2.46 -3.95
CA ASP A 158 -5.19 -1.82 -2.64
C ASP A 158 -3.80 -1.25 -2.41
N THR A 159 -3.22 -0.64 -3.44
CA THR A 159 -1.85 -0.11 -3.43
C THR A 159 -1.76 1.41 -3.23
N GLY A 160 -2.89 2.10 -2.98
CA GLY A 160 -2.94 3.55 -2.84
C GLY A 160 -2.25 4.11 -1.58
N ALA A 161 -2.02 3.25 -0.57
CA ALA A 161 -1.18 3.57 0.58
C ALA A 161 0.04 2.65 0.61
N HIS A 162 1.20 3.20 1.00
CA HIS A 162 2.46 2.45 1.13
C HIS A 162 2.93 1.78 -0.18
N GLY A 163 2.45 2.25 -1.32
CA GLY A 163 2.95 1.93 -2.65
C GLY A 163 4.11 2.86 -3.01
N PHE A 164 3.84 3.91 -3.80
CA PHE A 164 4.86 4.87 -4.23
C PHE A 164 5.62 5.51 -3.05
N SER A 165 4.94 5.84 -1.94
CA SER A 165 5.55 6.50 -0.77
C SER A 165 6.61 5.65 -0.07
N MET A 166 6.55 4.32 -0.16
CA MET A 166 7.57 3.39 0.33
C MET A 166 8.56 2.96 -0.77
N GLY A 167 8.40 3.47 -1.99
CA GLY A 167 9.26 3.12 -3.11
C GLY A 167 10.70 3.53 -2.89
N TYR A 168 11.61 2.78 -3.49
CA TYR A 168 13.06 2.95 -3.39
C TYR A 168 13.71 2.57 -4.74
N GLN A 169 15.02 2.62 -4.85
CA GLN A 169 15.74 2.40 -6.10
C GLN A 169 16.78 1.29 -5.98
N TYR A 170 16.36 0.14 -5.47
CA TYR A 170 17.23 -1.02 -5.34
C TYR A 170 17.61 -1.60 -6.71
N ASN A 171 18.85 -2.04 -6.86
CA ASN A 171 19.46 -2.48 -8.12
C ASN A 171 19.43 -1.43 -9.25
N GLY A 172 19.33 -0.14 -8.93
CA GLY A 172 19.22 0.93 -9.92
C GLY A 172 17.90 0.93 -10.69
N LYS A 173 16.86 0.22 -10.19
CA LYS A 173 15.54 0.20 -10.81
C LYS A 173 14.87 1.56 -10.62
N LEU A 174 14.50 2.18 -11.74
CA LEU A 174 13.78 3.46 -11.74
C LEU A 174 12.32 3.27 -11.35
N ARG A 175 11.72 4.29 -10.74
CA ARG A 175 10.34 4.25 -10.26
C ARG A 175 9.36 4.52 -11.40
N SER A 176 8.22 3.85 -11.36
CA SER A 176 7.17 3.97 -12.37
C SER A 176 6.46 5.34 -12.33
N ALA A 177 5.73 5.65 -13.39
CA ALA A 177 4.78 6.78 -13.41
C ALA A 177 3.60 6.54 -12.46
N GLU A 178 2.92 7.63 -12.06
CA GLU A 178 1.63 7.61 -11.41
C GLU A 178 0.59 8.30 -12.29
N LEU A 179 -0.55 7.65 -12.44
CA LEU A 179 -1.70 8.11 -13.20
C LEU A 179 -2.88 8.29 -12.26
N LEU A 180 -3.63 9.36 -12.43
CA LEU A 180 -4.90 9.57 -11.76
C LEU A 180 -6.03 9.20 -12.72
N LEU A 181 -6.90 8.28 -12.27
CA LEU A 181 -8.16 8.00 -12.94
C LEU A 181 -9.18 9.02 -12.42
N GLU A 182 -9.70 9.85 -13.33
CA GLU A 182 -10.67 10.88 -13.03
C GLU A 182 -12.09 10.29 -12.99
N GLU A 183 -13.04 10.97 -12.36
CA GLU A 183 -14.44 10.52 -12.24
C GLU A 183 -15.14 10.34 -13.59
N ASP A 184 -14.74 11.08 -14.62
CA ASP A 184 -15.26 10.97 -15.98
C ASP A 184 -14.65 9.81 -16.79
N GLY A 185 -13.73 9.03 -16.17
CA GLY A 185 -12.99 7.94 -16.81
C GLY A 185 -11.73 8.41 -17.54
N GLY A 186 -11.42 9.71 -17.53
CA GLY A 186 -10.17 10.24 -18.07
C GLY A 186 -8.96 9.79 -17.25
N VAL A 187 -7.79 9.70 -17.88
CA VAL A 187 -6.53 9.34 -17.22
C VAL A 187 -5.55 10.48 -17.34
N ARG A 188 -5.07 10.98 -16.20
CA ARG A 188 -4.13 12.09 -16.13
C ARG A 188 -2.80 11.65 -15.54
N LEU A 189 -1.69 11.99 -16.19
CA LEU A 189 -0.35 11.80 -15.64
C LEU A 189 -0.14 12.81 -14.49
N ILE A 190 0.02 12.31 -13.27
CA ILE A 190 0.31 13.13 -12.09
C ILE A 190 1.77 13.06 -11.66
N ARG A 191 2.47 12.00 -12.06
CA ARG A 191 3.91 11.85 -11.90
C ARG A 191 4.47 11.07 -13.08
N ARG A 192 5.48 11.60 -13.79
CA ARG A 192 6.18 10.83 -14.82
C ARG A 192 7.03 9.72 -14.22
N ALA A 193 7.36 8.71 -15.00
CA ALA A 193 8.39 7.75 -14.62
C ALA A 193 9.74 8.44 -14.43
N GLU A 194 10.56 7.89 -13.55
CA GLU A 194 11.96 8.31 -13.41
C GLU A 194 12.77 7.95 -14.65
N ILE A 195 13.73 8.79 -14.94
CA ILE A 195 14.77 8.61 -15.97
C ILE A 195 16.13 8.51 -15.29
N PRO A 196 17.20 8.04 -15.96
CA PRO A 196 18.54 7.92 -15.34
C PRO A 196 19.03 9.21 -14.69
N GLU A 197 18.70 10.36 -15.26
CA GLU A 197 19.06 11.68 -14.72
C GLU A 197 18.47 11.92 -13.33
N ASP A 198 17.26 11.43 -13.05
CA ASP A 198 16.64 11.53 -11.71
C ASP A 198 17.41 10.68 -10.68
N TYR A 199 17.85 9.49 -11.09
CA TYR A 199 18.61 8.59 -10.22
C TYR A 199 19.95 9.18 -9.81
N PHE A 200 20.61 9.87 -10.72
CA PHE A 200 21.92 10.48 -10.51
C PHE A 200 21.87 11.97 -10.16
N ALA A 201 20.68 12.55 -9.98
CA ALA A 201 20.49 13.99 -9.78
C ALA A 201 21.27 14.59 -8.60
N THR A 202 21.66 13.78 -7.60
CA THR A 202 22.43 14.23 -6.43
C THR A 202 23.93 14.02 -6.56
N LEU A 203 24.41 13.40 -7.65
CA LEU A 203 25.83 13.21 -7.88
C LEU A 203 26.46 14.52 -8.39
N TYR A 204 27.58 14.90 -7.74
CA TYR A 204 28.29 16.10 -8.09
C TYR A 204 29.20 15.89 -9.31
N GLY A 205 29.12 16.79 -10.31
CA GLY A 205 29.97 16.74 -11.49
C GLY A 205 29.57 15.67 -12.52
N PHE A 206 28.38 15.10 -12.41
CA PHE A 206 27.84 14.19 -13.40
C PHE A 206 27.05 14.99 -14.44
N ASP A 207 27.46 14.91 -15.70
CA ASP A 207 26.84 15.62 -16.82
C ASP A 207 26.46 14.60 -17.90
N PHE A 208 25.16 14.43 -18.12
CA PHE A 208 24.62 13.49 -19.11
C PHE A 208 24.62 14.05 -20.53
N GLU A 209 24.95 15.35 -20.69
CA GLU A 209 24.93 16.01 -22.01
C GLU A 209 26.23 15.82 -22.82
N LYS A 210 27.12 14.90 -22.43
CA LYS A 210 28.36 14.64 -23.13
C LYS A 210 28.45 13.24 -23.71
#